data_e2cca56d87dd764b968a57d320a7e4e9
#
_entry.id   e2cca56d87dd764b968a57d320a7e4e9
#
_cell.length_a   1.000
_cell.length_b   1.000
_cell.length_c   1.000
_cell.angle_alpha   90.00
_cell.angle_beta   90.00
_cell.angle_gamma   90.00
#
_symmetry.space_group_name_H-M   'P 1'
#
loop_
_entity.id
_entity.type
_entity.pdbx_description
1 polymer ?
#
loop_
_entity_poly.entity_id
_entity_poly.type
_entity_poly.pdbx_seq_one_letter_code
_entity_poly.pdbx_strand_id
1 'polypeptide(L)'
;DQVTAENLTAMKERFADALALFPPGYHFDVIGYGCTSASLLIGEDTVQAIVKSHVNVNNVTTPLTGARRALKAVGARNIGFLAPYISEISEKMCFLLEDDGFEI
;
A
#
# COMPACT_ATOMS: atom_id res chain seq x y z
N ASP A 1 -10.74 3.10 14.23
CA ASP A 1 -9.33 3.05 14.61
C ASP A 1 -8.64 4.33 14.20
N GLN A 2 -8.00 4.98 15.14
CA GLN A 2 -7.28 6.23 14.90
C GLN A 2 -5.87 5.95 14.38
N VAL A 3 -5.43 6.74 13.42
CA VAL A 3 -4.08 6.69 12.89
C VAL A 3 -3.16 7.51 13.80
N THR A 4 -2.48 6.81 14.70
CA THR A 4 -1.48 7.41 15.57
C THR A 4 -0.11 6.80 15.23
N ALA A 5 0.98 7.48 15.66
CA ALA A 5 2.32 6.93 15.48
C ALA A 5 2.45 5.56 16.19
N GLU A 6 1.80 5.41 17.33
CA GLU A 6 1.78 4.15 18.10
C GLU A 6 1.06 3.03 17.32
N ASN A 7 -0.11 3.33 16.74
CA ASN A 7 -0.86 2.37 15.94
C ASN A 7 -0.11 1.96 14.68
N LEU A 8 0.58 2.89 14.03
CA LEU A 8 1.43 2.60 12.88
C LEU A 8 2.59 1.66 13.25
N THR A 9 3.23 1.89 14.39
CA THR A 9 4.29 1.01 14.89
C THR A 9 3.76 -0.40 15.13
N ALA A 10 2.61 -0.53 15.77
CA ALA A 10 1.97 -1.82 16.02
C ALA A 10 1.59 -2.53 14.70
N MET A 11 1.13 -1.80 13.71
CA MET A 11 0.83 -2.35 12.39
C MET A 11 2.08 -2.91 11.71
N LYS A 12 3.20 -2.20 11.79
CA LYS A 12 4.48 -2.65 11.23
C LYS A 12 4.98 -3.93 11.92
N GLU A 13 4.85 -4.02 13.24
CA GLU A 13 5.22 -5.22 14.00
C GLU A 13 4.37 -6.42 13.59
N ARG A 14 3.04 -6.26 13.49
CA ARG A 14 2.16 -7.33 13.03
C ARG A 14 2.46 -7.74 11.59
N PHE A 15 2.87 -6.81 10.76
CA PHE A 15 3.28 -7.08 9.39
C PHE A 15 4.51 -8.00 9.37
N ALA A 16 5.51 -7.69 10.16
CA ALA A 16 6.72 -8.53 10.29
C ALA A 16 6.38 -9.94 10.79
N ASP A 17 5.50 -10.05 11.78
CA ASP A 17 5.03 -11.35 12.31
C ASP A 17 4.31 -12.17 11.22
N ALA A 18 3.48 -11.53 10.41
CA ALA A 18 2.81 -12.20 9.31
C ALA A 18 3.79 -12.71 8.25
N LEU A 19 4.81 -11.92 7.93
CA LEU A 19 5.85 -12.33 6.98
C LEU A 19 6.67 -13.52 7.48
N ALA A 20 6.84 -13.64 8.78
CA ALA A 20 7.55 -14.77 9.38
C ALA A 20 6.83 -16.11 9.18
N LEU A 21 5.56 -16.10 8.79
CA LEU A 21 4.79 -17.30 8.47
C LEU A 21 5.15 -17.91 7.10
N PHE A 22 5.80 -17.16 6.23
CA PHE A 22 6.28 -17.72 4.97
C PHE A 22 7.44 -18.69 5.19
N PRO A 23 7.53 -19.77 4.39
CA PRO A 23 8.61 -20.74 4.55
C PRO A 23 9.99 -20.09 4.37
N PRO A 24 10.94 -20.36 5.29
CA PRO A 24 12.29 -19.83 5.16
C PRO A 24 12.96 -20.30 3.87
N GLY A 25 13.67 -19.39 3.22
CA GLY A 25 14.43 -19.69 2.01
C GLY A 25 13.57 -19.83 0.74
N TYR A 26 12.26 -19.67 0.83
CA TYR A 26 11.39 -19.68 -0.34
C TYR A 26 11.51 -18.37 -1.10
N HIS A 27 11.64 -18.45 -2.42
CA HIS A 27 11.69 -17.27 -3.30
C HIS A 27 10.33 -17.03 -3.93
N PHE A 28 9.87 -15.77 -3.89
CA PHE A 28 8.64 -15.34 -4.55
C PHE A 28 8.95 -14.36 -5.69
N ASP A 29 8.24 -14.47 -6.78
CA ASP A 29 8.33 -13.47 -7.85
C ASP A 29 7.68 -12.17 -7.44
N VAL A 30 6.53 -12.25 -6.77
CA VAL A 30 5.80 -11.08 -6.29
C VAL A 30 5.07 -11.40 -4.99
N ILE A 31 5.04 -10.44 -4.10
CA ILE A 31 4.19 -10.47 -2.91
C ILE A 31 3.28 -9.25 -2.96
N GLY A 32 1.98 -9.47 -2.82
CA GLY A 32 0.98 -8.41 -2.71
C GLY A 32 0.56 -8.20 -1.26
N TYR A 33 0.63 -6.97 -0.79
CA TYR A 33 0.08 -6.58 0.50
C TYR A 33 -1.35 -6.09 0.31
N GLY A 34 -2.33 -6.90 0.67
CA GLY A 34 -3.73 -6.74 0.29
C GLY A 34 -4.55 -5.78 1.17
N CYS A 35 -3.99 -4.69 1.63
CA CYS A 35 -4.72 -3.69 2.42
C CYS A 35 -4.50 -2.28 1.89
N THR A 36 -5.53 -1.70 1.29
CA THR A 36 -5.46 -0.39 0.64
C THR A 36 -5.17 0.74 1.63
N SER A 37 -5.94 0.83 2.70
CA SER A 37 -5.79 1.91 3.68
C SER A 37 -4.47 1.81 4.43
N ALA A 38 -4.05 0.62 4.83
CA ALA A 38 -2.77 0.42 5.50
C ALA A 38 -1.60 0.72 4.56
N SER A 39 -1.70 0.38 3.28
CA SER A 39 -0.68 0.73 2.27
C SER A 39 -0.48 2.24 2.16
N LEU A 40 -1.59 3.00 2.22
CA LEU A 40 -1.52 4.46 2.22
C LEU A 40 -0.84 5.00 3.48
N LEU A 41 -1.24 4.50 4.64
CA LEU A 41 -0.78 5.01 5.94
C LEU A 41 0.66 4.64 6.24
N ILE A 42 1.05 3.42 5.93
CA ILE A 42 2.43 2.95 6.09
C ILE A 42 3.32 3.55 4.99
N GLY A 43 2.79 3.67 3.79
CA GLY A 43 3.50 4.10 2.59
C GLY A 43 4.03 2.92 1.78
N GLU A 44 3.90 3.02 0.47
CA GLU A 44 4.29 1.94 -0.45
C GLU A 44 5.78 1.57 -0.32
N ASP A 45 6.65 2.57 -0.19
CA ASP A 45 8.09 2.34 -0.06
C ASP A 45 8.43 1.61 1.23
N THR A 46 7.75 1.96 2.32
CA THR A 46 7.93 1.29 3.61
C THR A 46 7.43 -0.15 3.56
N VAL A 47 6.28 -0.40 2.92
CA VAL A 47 5.75 -1.75 2.72
C VAL A 47 6.76 -2.60 1.95
N GLN A 48 7.30 -2.08 0.85
CA GLN A 48 8.31 -2.79 0.07
C GLN A 48 9.55 -3.11 0.90
N ALA A 49 10.06 -2.14 1.64
CA ALA A 49 11.24 -2.32 2.48
C ALA A 49 11.04 -3.39 3.55
N ILE A 50 9.89 -3.39 4.21
CA ILE A 50 9.57 -4.40 5.24
C ILE A 50 9.50 -5.80 4.61
N VAL A 51 8.78 -5.96 3.50
CA VAL A 51 8.64 -7.27 2.84
C VAL A 51 10.01 -7.78 2.40
N LYS A 52 10.78 -6.94 1.71
CA LYS A 52 12.10 -7.35 1.18
C LYS A 52 13.12 -7.64 2.26
N SER A 53 12.98 -7.05 3.45
CA SER A 53 13.87 -7.33 4.58
C SER A 53 13.58 -8.67 5.27
N HIS A 54 12.38 -9.24 5.06
CA HIS A 54 11.96 -10.49 5.72
C HIS A 54 11.84 -11.67 4.77
N VAL A 55 11.60 -11.43 3.47
CA VAL A 55 11.30 -12.46 2.49
C VAL A 55 12.10 -12.24 1.22
N ASN A 56 12.54 -13.34 0.61
CA ASN A 56 13.22 -13.30 -0.69
C ASN A 56 12.18 -13.12 -1.80
N VAL A 57 12.06 -11.92 -2.32
CA VAL A 57 11.07 -11.55 -3.33
C VAL A 57 11.61 -10.56 -4.34
N ASN A 58 11.24 -10.69 -5.60
CA ASN A 58 11.64 -9.77 -6.66
C ASN A 58 10.86 -8.46 -6.62
N ASN A 59 9.53 -8.55 -6.46
CA ASN A 59 8.65 -7.39 -6.51
C ASN A 59 7.62 -7.44 -5.40
N VAL A 60 7.25 -6.25 -4.92
CA VAL A 60 6.19 -6.08 -3.93
C VAL A 60 5.17 -5.11 -4.50
N THR A 61 3.90 -5.44 -4.36
CA THR A 61 2.81 -4.58 -4.81
C THR A 61 1.75 -4.39 -3.72
N THR A 62 0.94 -3.35 -3.87
CA THR A 62 -0.21 -3.07 -3.02
C THR A 62 -1.41 -2.73 -3.91
N PRO A 63 -2.64 -2.76 -3.38
CA PRO A 63 -3.80 -2.30 -4.17
C PRO A 63 -3.65 -0.87 -4.66
N LEU A 64 -3.06 -0.01 -3.85
CA LEU A 64 -2.81 1.39 -4.21
C LEU A 64 -1.79 1.51 -5.33
N THR A 65 -0.69 0.76 -5.25
CA THR A 65 0.32 0.69 -6.31
C THR A 65 -0.30 0.24 -7.64
N GLY A 66 -1.10 -0.80 -7.59
CA GLY A 66 -1.79 -1.35 -8.77
C GLY A 66 -2.76 -0.34 -9.38
N ALA A 67 -3.57 0.32 -8.56
CA ALA A 67 -4.51 1.34 -9.01
C ALA A 67 -3.80 2.51 -9.70
N ARG A 68 -2.75 3.03 -9.09
CA ARG A 68 -1.96 4.14 -9.66
C ARG A 68 -1.37 3.78 -11.02
N ARG A 69 -0.80 2.59 -11.14
CA ARG A 69 -0.22 2.09 -12.39
C ARG A 69 -1.29 1.85 -13.46
N ALA A 70 -2.42 1.27 -13.07
CA ALA A 70 -3.52 0.99 -13.99
C ALA A 70 -4.11 2.28 -14.56
N LEU A 71 -4.33 3.29 -13.72
CA LEU A 71 -4.84 4.58 -14.16
C LEU A 71 -3.90 5.25 -15.18
N LYS A 72 -2.60 5.19 -14.96
CA LYS A 72 -1.60 5.69 -15.90
C LYS A 72 -1.60 4.90 -17.20
N ALA A 73 -1.69 3.59 -17.13
CA ALA A 73 -1.66 2.71 -18.28
C ALA A 73 -2.84 2.93 -19.24
N VAL A 74 -4.02 3.27 -18.71
CA VAL A 74 -5.19 3.58 -19.55
C VAL A 74 -5.27 5.06 -19.95
N GLY A 75 -4.30 5.87 -19.57
CA GLY A 75 -4.27 7.29 -19.92
C GLY A 75 -5.33 8.12 -19.21
N ALA A 76 -5.78 7.71 -18.04
CA ALA A 76 -6.80 8.43 -17.28
C ALA A 76 -6.30 9.82 -16.88
N ARG A 77 -7.18 10.81 -16.89
CA ARG A 77 -6.92 12.17 -16.40
C ARG A 77 -7.93 12.59 -15.38
N ASN A 78 -9.21 12.55 -15.74
CA ASN A 78 -10.31 12.85 -14.84
C ASN A 78 -10.83 11.56 -14.26
N ILE A 79 -10.79 11.41 -12.95
CA ILE A 79 -11.21 10.20 -12.27
C ILE A 79 -12.27 10.50 -11.24
N GLY A 80 -13.24 9.59 -11.08
CA GLY A 80 -14.17 9.60 -9.98
C GLY A 80 -13.59 8.80 -8.83
N PHE A 81 -13.72 9.29 -7.62
CA PHE A 81 -13.27 8.60 -6.43
C PHE A 81 -14.44 8.23 -5.54
N LEU A 82 -14.61 6.96 -5.28
CA LEU A 82 -15.64 6.44 -4.40
C LEU A 82 -15.02 5.42 -3.47
N ALA A 83 -15.11 5.64 -2.17
CA ALA A 83 -14.49 4.78 -1.18
C ALA A 83 -15.31 4.73 0.11
N PRO A 84 -15.31 3.59 0.82
CA PRO A 84 -16.02 3.42 2.09
C PRO A 84 -15.23 3.92 3.29
N TYR A 85 -14.20 4.70 3.08
CA TYR A 85 -13.30 5.15 4.16
C TYR A 85 -13.80 6.46 4.79
N ILE A 86 -13.34 6.72 6.02
CA ILE A 86 -13.55 8.01 6.66
C ILE A 86 -12.87 9.12 5.84
N SER A 87 -13.35 10.34 6.01
CA SER A 87 -12.89 11.49 5.22
C SER A 87 -11.38 11.67 5.26
N GLU A 88 -10.77 11.52 6.42
CA GLU A 88 -9.33 11.68 6.58
C GLU A 88 -8.52 10.74 5.67
N ILE A 89 -8.92 9.49 5.55
CA ILE A 89 -8.24 8.52 4.69
C ILE A 89 -8.56 8.81 3.22
N SER A 90 -9.80 9.10 2.90
CA SER A 90 -10.22 9.46 1.53
C SER A 90 -9.49 10.68 1.01
N GLU A 91 -9.34 11.71 1.83
CA GLU A 91 -8.59 12.92 1.47
C GLU A 91 -7.12 12.63 1.18
N LYS A 92 -6.49 11.81 2.00
CA LYS A 92 -5.09 11.39 1.76
C LYS A 92 -4.93 10.63 0.45
N MET A 93 -5.87 9.75 0.13
CA MET A 93 -5.85 9.02 -1.15
C MET A 93 -6.04 9.96 -2.33
N CYS A 94 -7.00 10.87 -2.25
CA CYS A 94 -7.22 11.88 -3.28
C CYS A 94 -5.98 12.75 -3.46
N PHE A 95 -5.35 13.16 -2.38
CA PHE A 95 -4.14 13.96 -2.42
C PHE A 95 -3.02 13.24 -3.17
N LEU A 96 -2.84 11.95 -2.89
CA LEU A 96 -1.83 11.12 -3.55
C LEU A 96 -2.10 11.02 -5.05
N LEU A 97 -3.35 10.80 -5.44
CA LEU A 97 -3.73 10.69 -6.84
C LEU A 97 -3.60 12.03 -7.57
N GLU A 98 -3.95 13.14 -6.93
CA GLU A 98 -3.75 14.48 -7.49
C GLU A 98 -2.26 14.79 -7.67
N ASP A 99 -1.43 14.37 -6.72
CA ASP A 99 0.03 14.51 -6.82
C ASP A 99 0.62 13.71 -7.99
N ASP A 100 -0.01 12.59 -8.34
CA ASP A 100 0.32 11.80 -9.53
C ASP A 100 -0.12 12.48 -10.85
N GLY A 101 -0.91 13.55 -10.78
CA GLY A 101 -1.37 14.31 -11.94
C GLY A 101 -2.82 14.04 -12.34
N PHE A 102 -3.57 13.28 -11.56
CA PHE A 102 -4.99 13.06 -11.85
C PHE A 102 -5.85 14.21 -11.31
N GLU A 103 -6.97 14.47 -11.97
CA GLU A 103 -8.02 15.38 -11.51
C GLU A 103 -9.17 14.55 -10.92
N ILE A 104 -9.59 14.90 -9.73
CA ILE A 104 -10.67 14.19 -9.03
C ILE A 104 -11.90 15.09 -8.89
#